data_fa55c484fc70d8081437d19a0948f4c9
#
_entry.id   fa55c484fc70d8081437d19a0948f4c9
#
_cell.length_a   1.000
_cell.length_b   1.000
_cell.length_c   1.000
_cell.angle_alpha   90.00
_cell.angle_beta   90.00
_cell.angle_gamma   90.00
#
_symmetry.space_group_name_H-M   'P 1'
#
loop_
_entity.id
_entity.type
_entity.pdbx_description
1 polymer ?
#
loop_
_entity_poly.entity_id
_entity_poly.type
_entity_poly.pdbx_seq_one_letter_code
_entity_poly.pdbx_strand_id
1 'polypeptide(L)'
;MTKILVIDDDARDRDLLASVLEERGYEVILADNGGTGLMLCHRRTPDAVVLDLNMPGIDGRSILQQLRILHPTLPVVVFSGLKTDEIEQEMLNQGATACIQKAFSLHQLGLALQEALPSPTQS
;
A
#
# COMPACT_ATOMS: atom_id res chain seq x y z
N MET A 1 -0.63 15.50 -9.10
CA MET A 1 -0.22 15.12 -7.74
C MET A 1 -0.17 13.60 -7.64
N THR A 2 0.85 13.09 -6.99
CA THR A 2 1.00 11.64 -6.84
C THR A 2 -0.06 11.10 -5.90
N LYS A 3 -0.77 10.07 -6.33
CA LYS A 3 -1.89 9.48 -5.59
C LYS A 3 -1.49 8.15 -4.98
N ILE A 4 -1.77 7.99 -3.70
CA ILE A 4 -1.51 6.75 -2.96
C ILE A 4 -2.86 6.19 -2.48
N LEU A 5 -3.15 4.95 -2.83
CA LEU A 5 -4.32 4.25 -2.29
C LEU A 5 -3.89 3.46 -1.07
N VAL A 6 -4.55 3.68 0.06
CA VAL A 6 -4.33 2.94 1.30
C VAL A 6 -5.49 2.00 1.53
N ILE A 7 -5.22 0.70 1.62
CA ILE A 7 -6.21 -0.33 1.90
C ILE A 7 -5.89 -0.92 3.26
N ASP A 8 -6.69 -0.56 4.27
CA ASP A 8 -6.48 -0.97 5.66
C ASP A 8 -7.82 -0.91 6.39
N ASP A 9 -8.18 -1.97 7.11
CA ASP A 9 -9.45 -2.02 7.82
C ASP A 9 -9.45 -1.25 9.14
N ASP A 10 -8.27 -0.95 9.68
CA ASP A 10 -8.16 -0.23 10.95
C ASP A 10 -8.23 1.28 10.71
N ALA A 11 -9.25 1.92 11.30
CA ALA A 11 -9.48 3.35 11.10
C ALA A 11 -8.33 4.20 11.62
N ARG A 12 -7.70 3.80 12.72
CA ARG A 12 -6.57 4.55 13.29
C ARG A 12 -5.37 4.51 12.37
N ASP A 13 -5.08 3.32 11.83
CA ASP A 13 -3.97 3.16 10.89
C ASP A 13 -4.23 3.94 9.61
N ARG A 14 -5.46 3.89 9.08
CA ARG A 14 -5.81 4.68 7.89
C ARG A 14 -5.62 6.17 8.12
N ASP A 15 -6.12 6.68 9.24
CA ASP A 15 -6.04 8.11 9.53
C ASP A 15 -4.57 8.55 9.71
N LEU A 16 -3.79 7.75 10.41
CA LEU A 16 -2.38 8.04 10.62
C LEU A 16 -1.60 8.03 9.30
N LEU A 17 -1.83 7.01 8.49
CA LEU A 17 -1.19 6.92 7.18
C LEU A 17 -1.58 8.09 6.29
N ALA A 18 -2.87 8.44 6.28
CA ALA A 18 -3.33 9.58 5.50
C ALA A 18 -2.61 10.87 5.91
N SER A 19 -2.53 11.13 7.21
CA SER A 19 -1.85 12.32 7.71
C SER A 19 -0.38 12.37 7.30
N VAL A 20 0.33 11.26 7.49
CA VAL A 20 1.76 11.21 7.20
C VAL A 20 2.02 11.36 5.70
N LEU A 21 1.23 10.69 4.89
CA LEU A 21 1.42 10.74 3.44
C LEU A 21 1.03 12.11 2.87
N GLU A 22 -0.04 12.71 3.39
CA GLU A 22 -0.43 14.05 2.96
C GLU A 22 0.63 15.09 3.32
N GLU A 23 1.26 14.96 4.47
CA GLU A 23 2.37 15.83 4.84
C GLU A 23 3.54 15.73 3.88
N ARG A 24 3.71 14.58 3.25
CA ARG A 24 4.77 14.37 2.25
C ARG A 24 4.37 14.83 0.85
N GLY A 25 3.18 15.37 0.70
CA GLY A 25 2.72 15.92 -0.58
C GLY A 25 1.94 14.95 -1.45
N TYR A 26 1.56 13.79 -0.93
CA TYR A 26 0.74 12.85 -1.68
C TYR A 26 -0.74 13.14 -1.53
N GLU A 27 -1.51 12.86 -2.57
CA GLU A 27 -2.96 12.74 -2.47
C GLU A 27 -3.28 11.32 -2.00
N VAL A 28 -4.12 11.19 -0.97
CA VAL A 28 -4.40 9.89 -0.36
C VAL A 28 -5.84 9.48 -0.63
N ILE A 29 -6.01 8.25 -1.10
CA ILE A 29 -7.31 7.62 -1.31
C ILE A 29 -7.41 6.49 -0.31
N LEU A 30 -8.53 6.39 0.41
CA LEU A 30 -8.68 5.44 1.51
C LEU A 30 -9.72 4.38 1.17
N ALA A 31 -9.41 3.13 1.51
CA ALA A 31 -10.34 2.00 1.43
C ALA A 31 -10.24 1.20 2.72
N ASP A 32 -11.38 0.81 3.28
CA ASP A 32 -11.43 0.05 4.53
C ASP A 32 -11.56 -1.46 4.31
N ASN A 33 -11.55 -1.90 3.08
CA ASN A 33 -11.62 -3.32 2.74
C ASN A 33 -11.06 -3.55 1.33
N GLY A 34 -10.79 -4.82 1.04
CA GLY A 34 -10.15 -5.20 -0.22
C GLY A 34 -11.01 -4.94 -1.45
N GLY A 35 -12.31 -5.20 -1.36
CA GLY A 35 -13.22 -4.98 -2.50
C GLY A 35 -13.29 -3.52 -2.90
N THR A 36 -13.48 -2.64 -1.93
CA THR A 36 -13.46 -1.19 -2.16
C THR A 36 -12.10 -0.75 -2.68
N GLY A 37 -11.02 -1.33 -2.14
CA GLY A 37 -9.68 -1.02 -2.60
C GLY A 37 -9.46 -1.35 -4.06
N LEU A 38 -9.89 -2.53 -4.50
CA LEU A 38 -9.77 -2.93 -5.90
C LEU A 38 -10.59 -2.02 -6.81
N MET A 39 -11.81 -1.68 -6.41
CA MET A 39 -12.66 -0.77 -7.17
C MET A 39 -12.02 0.60 -7.31
N LEU A 40 -11.51 1.16 -6.22
CA LEU A 40 -10.87 2.47 -6.24
C LEU A 40 -9.57 2.47 -7.04
N CYS A 41 -8.82 1.37 -6.97
CA CYS A 41 -7.62 1.22 -7.78
C CYS A 41 -7.95 1.33 -9.27
N HIS A 42 -9.02 0.66 -9.68
CA HIS A 42 -9.45 0.72 -11.07
C HIS A 42 -9.95 2.11 -11.47
N ARG A 43 -10.77 2.73 -10.62
CA ARG A 43 -11.41 4.01 -10.95
C ARG A 43 -10.50 5.22 -10.82
N ARG A 44 -9.64 5.21 -9.81
CA ARG A 44 -8.85 6.38 -9.47
C ARG A 44 -7.40 6.29 -9.96
N THR A 45 -7.01 5.15 -10.47
CA THR A 45 -5.66 4.91 -11.03
C THR A 45 -4.54 5.50 -10.16
N PRO A 46 -4.37 4.99 -8.94
CA PRO A 46 -3.32 5.50 -8.05
C PRO A 46 -1.93 5.19 -8.60
N ASP A 47 -0.96 5.94 -8.13
CA ASP A 47 0.44 5.75 -8.51
C ASP A 47 1.11 4.66 -7.68
N ALA A 48 0.58 4.37 -6.50
CA ALA A 48 1.03 3.27 -5.65
C ALA A 48 -0.08 2.87 -4.69
N VAL A 49 0.04 1.67 -4.12
CA VAL A 49 -0.89 1.13 -3.12
C VAL A 49 -0.12 0.76 -1.86
N VAL A 50 -0.66 1.14 -0.71
CA VAL A 50 -0.23 0.62 0.60
C VAL A 50 -1.31 -0.37 1.04
N LEU A 51 -0.94 -1.62 1.22
CA LEU A 51 -1.87 -2.71 1.47
C LEU A 51 -1.60 -3.36 2.81
N ASP A 52 -2.61 -3.34 3.68
CA ASP A 52 -2.57 -4.12 4.92
C ASP A 52 -2.80 -5.59 4.60
N LEU A 53 -1.92 -6.44 5.09
CA LEU A 53 -1.99 -7.88 4.83
C LEU A 53 -3.10 -8.55 5.64
N ASN A 54 -3.36 -8.07 6.84
CA ASN A 54 -4.26 -8.72 7.78
C ASN A 54 -5.59 -7.96 7.90
N MET A 55 -6.52 -8.27 7.02
CA MET A 55 -7.86 -7.70 7.06
C MET A 55 -8.90 -8.82 7.19
N PRO A 56 -10.00 -8.58 7.96
CA PRO A 56 -11.09 -9.56 8.02
C PRO A 56 -11.73 -9.76 6.64
N GLY A 57 -12.17 -10.97 6.38
CA GLY A 57 -12.86 -11.30 5.15
C GLY A 57 -11.89 -11.70 4.06
N ILE A 58 -11.54 -10.78 3.17
CA ILE A 58 -10.63 -11.08 2.07
C ILE A 58 -9.19 -10.95 2.55
N ASP A 59 -8.42 -12.01 2.37
CA ASP A 59 -7.00 -12.02 2.70
C ASP A 59 -6.25 -11.00 1.85
N GLY A 60 -5.37 -10.22 2.47
CA GLY A 60 -4.52 -9.27 1.78
C GLY A 60 -3.67 -9.90 0.68
N ARG A 61 -3.28 -11.16 0.84
CA ARG A 61 -2.57 -11.90 -0.21
C ARG A 61 -3.38 -12.02 -1.48
N SER A 62 -4.67 -12.29 -1.34
CA SER A 62 -5.58 -12.38 -2.49
C SER A 62 -5.70 -11.03 -3.19
N ILE A 63 -5.78 -9.96 -2.41
CA ILE A 63 -5.83 -8.60 -2.98
C ILE A 63 -4.54 -8.29 -3.74
N LEU A 64 -3.39 -8.64 -3.18
CA LEU A 64 -2.10 -8.44 -3.86
C LEU A 64 -2.07 -9.17 -5.20
N GLN A 65 -2.53 -10.42 -5.23
CA GLN A 65 -2.59 -11.21 -6.45
C GLN A 65 -3.47 -10.54 -7.50
N GLN A 66 -4.64 -10.07 -7.10
CA GLN A 66 -5.55 -9.39 -8.03
C GLN A 66 -4.98 -8.07 -8.52
N LEU A 67 -4.36 -7.29 -7.65
CA LEU A 67 -3.71 -6.04 -8.04
C LEU A 67 -2.61 -6.32 -9.07
N ARG A 68 -1.86 -7.39 -8.87
CA ARG A 68 -0.76 -7.71 -9.78
C ARG A 68 -1.25 -8.20 -11.13
N ILE A 69 -2.36 -8.91 -11.17
CA ILE A 69 -2.98 -9.35 -12.43
C ILE A 69 -3.55 -8.16 -13.20
N LEU A 70 -4.27 -7.28 -12.51
CA LEU A 70 -4.95 -6.15 -13.14
C LEU A 70 -4.03 -4.97 -13.43
N HIS A 71 -2.99 -4.81 -12.63
CA HIS A 71 -2.07 -3.67 -12.71
C HIS A 71 -0.63 -4.17 -12.55
N PRO A 72 -0.06 -4.80 -13.59
CA PRO A 72 1.23 -5.52 -13.45
C PRO A 72 2.42 -4.68 -13.01
N THR A 73 2.38 -3.38 -13.27
CA THR A 73 3.52 -2.49 -12.94
C THR A 73 3.24 -1.56 -11.77
N LEU A 74 2.06 -1.65 -11.17
CA LEU A 74 1.69 -0.76 -10.07
C LEU A 74 2.52 -1.08 -8.82
N PRO A 75 3.23 -0.11 -8.24
CA PRO A 75 3.93 -0.36 -6.98
C PRO A 75 2.93 -0.67 -5.86
N VAL A 76 3.17 -1.77 -5.15
CA VAL A 76 2.36 -2.18 -4.00
C VAL A 76 3.31 -2.41 -2.82
N VAL A 77 3.15 -1.60 -1.78
CA VAL A 77 3.89 -1.76 -0.53
C VAL A 77 2.97 -2.43 0.47
N VAL A 78 3.36 -3.62 0.92
CA VAL A 78 2.63 -4.32 1.98
C VAL A 78 3.05 -3.74 3.32
N PHE A 79 2.08 -3.34 4.13
CA PHE A 79 2.31 -2.69 5.42
C PHE A 79 1.56 -3.48 6.48
N SER A 80 2.27 -4.34 7.21
CA SER A 80 1.67 -5.37 8.06
C SER A 80 2.09 -5.23 9.51
N GLY A 81 1.17 -5.56 10.42
CA GLY A 81 1.45 -5.59 11.85
C GLY A 81 2.42 -6.68 12.24
N LEU A 82 2.48 -7.76 11.48
CA LEU A 82 3.42 -8.86 11.71
C LEU A 82 4.22 -9.11 10.44
N LYS A 83 5.52 -8.91 10.53
CA LYS A 83 6.43 -9.18 9.43
C LYS A 83 7.53 -10.14 9.91
N THR A 84 7.60 -11.30 9.29
CA THR A 84 8.73 -12.21 9.43
C THR A 84 9.48 -12.27 8.12
N ASP A 85 10.69 -12.82 8.13
CA ASP A 85 11.45 -12.99 6.88
C ASP A 85 10.68 -13.85 5.88
N GLU A 86 9.95 -14.85 6.36
CA GLU A 86 9.13 -15.72 5.51
C GLU A 86 8.00 -14.95 4.85
N ILE A 87 7.29 -14.11 5.62
CA ILE A 87 6.20 -13.30 5.10
C ILE A 87 6.75 -12.29 4.09
N GLU A 88 7.83 -11.64 4.41
CA GLU A 88 8.46 -10.69 3.49
C GLU A 88 8.82 -11.37 2.17
N GLN A 89 9.47 -12.53 2.23
CA GLN A 89 9.85 -13.25 1.03
C GLN A 89 8.63 -13.68 0.22
N GLU A 90 7.59 -14.16 0.90
CA GLU A 90 6.34 -14.55 0.26
C GLU A 90 5.72 -13.35 -0.49
N MET A 91 5.64 -12.20 0.16
CA MET A 91 5.03 -11.03 -0.45
C MET A 91 5.82 -10.53 -1.65
N LEU A 92 7.14 -10.49 -1.53
CA LEU A 92 8.00 -10.10 -2.65
C LEU A 92 7.87 -11.07 -3.82
N ASN A 93 7.81 -12.37 -3.54
CA ASN A 93 7.61 -13.38 -4.57
C ASN A 93 6.25 -13.26 -5.26
N GLN A 94 5.25 -12.76 -4.56
CA GLN A 94 3.92 -12.54 -5.12
C GLN A 94 3.78 -11.19 -5.82
N GLY A 95 4.86 -10.44 -5.89
CA GLY A 95 4.90 -9.20 -6.66
C GLY A 95 4.77 -7.91 -5.86
N ALA A 96 4.83 -7.97 -4.52
CA ALA A 96 4.92 -6.75 -3.74
C ALA A 96 6.24 -6.05 -4.02
N THR A 97 6.19 -4.72 -4.06
CA THR A 97 7.39 -3.91 -4.26
C THR A 97 8.22 -3.88 -2.98
N ALA A 98 7.56 -3.86 -1.83
CA ALA A 98 8.22 -3.89 -0.52
C ALA A 98 7.25 -4.43 0.51
N CYS A 99 7.77 -4.91 1.63
CA CYS A 99 6.98 -5.36 2.76
C CYS A 99 7.56 -4.73 4.03
N ILE A 100 6.75 -3.97 4.76
CA ILE A 100 7.20 -3.17 5.88
C ILE A 100 6.36 -3.47 7.11
N GLN A 101 6.98 -3.52 8.27
CA GLN A 101 6.29 -3.76 9.52
C GLN A 101 5.72 -2.46 10.09
N LYS A 102 4.44 -2.49 10.46
CA LYS A 102 3.72 -1.30 10.97
C LYS A 102 4.37 -0.68 12.19
N ALA A 103 4.86 -1.51 13.13
CA ALA A 103 5.29 -1.05 14.44
C ALA A 103 6.44 -0.04 14.41
N PHE A 104 7.25 0.00 13.35
CA PHE A 104 8.50 0.76 13.39
C PHE A 104 8.64 1.81 12.30
N SER A 105 7.60 2.10 11.49
CA SER A 105 8.07 2.39 10.18
C SER A 105 7.32 3.32 9.29
N LEU A 106 6.68 4.35 9.84
CA LEU A 106 6.18 5.40 8.96
C LEU A 106 7.31 6.01 8.12
N HIS A 107 8.49 6.14 8.72
CA HIS A 107 9.66 6.62 8.01
C HIS A 107 10.08 5.65 6.91
N GLN A 108 10.15 4.35 7.23
CA GLN A 108 10.51 3.33 6.24
C GLN A 108 9.47 3.23 5.13
N LEU A 109 8.19 3.38 5.47
CA LEU A 109 7.13 3.43 4.46
C LEU A 109 7.35 4.59 3.50
N GLY A 110 7.65 5.76 4.03
CA GLY A 110 7.95 6.93 3.22
C GLY A 110 9.12 6.70 2.27
N LEU A 111 10.18 6.08 2.75
CA LEU A 111 11.34 5.76 1.93
C LEU A 111 11.00 4.75 0.85
N ALA A 112 10.24 3.71 1.19
CA ALA A 112 9.84 2.68 0.22
C ALA A 112 8.99 3.27 -0.89
N LEU A 113 8.07 4.17 -0.56
CA LEU A 113 7.26 4.84 -1.57
C LEU A 113 8.11 5.76 -2.45
N GLN A 114 9.05 6.47 -1.86
CA GLN A 114 9.97 7.32 -2.60
C GLN A 114 10.78 6.53 -3.63
N GLU A 115 11.26 5.36 -3.24
CA GLU A 115 12.02 4.49 -4.15
C GLU A 115 11.15 3.88 -5.24
N ALA A 116 9.91 3.54 -4.91
CA ALA A 116 8.99 2.87 -5.83
C ALA A 116 8.37 3.82 -6.84
N LEU A 117 8.30 5.09 -6.53
CA LEU A 117 7.60 6.08 -7.35
C LEU A 117 8.59 6.92 -8.16
N PRO A 118 8.16 7.45 -9.32
CA PRO A 118 8.97 8.44 -10.03
C PRO A 118 9.25 9.62 -9.13
N SER A 119 10.38 10.27 -9.36
CA SER A 119 10.75 11.41 -8.55
C SER A 119 9.68 12.51 -8.61
N PRO A 120 9.18 12.98 -7.45
CA PRO A 120 8.16 14.02 -7.45
C PRO A 120 8.69 15.41 -7.77
N THR A 121 9.99 15.56 -7.85
CA THR A 121 10.62 16.86 -8.05
C THR A 121 10.55 17.35 -9.49
N GLN A 122 9.98 16.56 -10.32
CA GLN A 122 9.91 16.88 -11.73
C GLN A 122 8.85 17.90 -12.05
N SER A 123 8.07 18.20 -11.13
CA SER A 123 7.09 19.27 -11.30
C SER A 123 7.75 20.61 -11.21
#